data_695ac7d666ae86e6f2d8ec2e4d08be59
#
_entry.id   695ac7d666ae86e6f2d8ec2e4d08be59
#
_cell.length_a   1.000
_cell.length_b   1.000
_cell.length_c   1.000
_cell.angle_alpha   90.00
_cell.angle_beta   90.00
_cell.angle_gamma   90.00
#
_symmetry.space_group_name_H-M   'P 1'
#
loop_
_entity.id
_entity.type
_entity.pdbx_description
1 polymer ?
#
loop_
_entity_poly.entity_id
_entity_poly.type
_entity_poly.pdbx_seq_one_letter_code
_entity_poly.pdbx_strand_id
1 'polypeptide(L)'
;MELLNPYYLQIVMFFIINAIMGISIYFTLASGQLSLGAAGFMSVGAYVGAMLSLKAELPIVVGILVGGLVASLVAVIIGLPTTRLKGLYLAISTLGFGEVVRVIFLNLDVTNGALGLSGIPSIPQELTNYAYEFDMDGLMGLDAVTW
;
A
#
# COMPACT_ATOMS: atom_id res chain seq x y z
N MET A 1 2.83 -5.50 29.99
CA MET A 1 3.44 -4.46 29.15
C MET A 1 4.32 -5.00 27.99
N GLU A 2 4.37 -6.31 27.76
CA GLU A 2 5.19 -6.91 26.66
C GLU A 2 4.51 -6.86 25.29
N LEU A 3 3.24 -6.54 25.19
CA LEU A 3 2.49 -6.51 23.93
C LEU A 3 2.84 -5.31 23.01
N LEU A 4 3.57 -4.31 23.54
CA LEU A 4 4.04 -3.14 22.80
C LEU A 4 5.48 -3.30 22.27
N ASN A 5 6.04 -4.50 22.31
CA ASN A 5 7.33 -4.76 21.71
C ASN A 5 7.22 -4.52 20.19
N PRO A 6 8.11 -3.71 19.57
CA PRO A 6 8.09 -3.42 18.13
C PRO A 6 7.99 -4.67 17.26
N TYR A 7 8.51 -5.78 17.72
CA TYR A 7 8.43 -7.06 17.04
C TYR A 7 6.98 -7.59 16.89
N TYR A 8 6.17 -7.55 17.97
CA TYR A 8 4.77 -8.00 17.91
C TYR A 8 3.91 -7.06 17.06
N LEU A 9 4.16 -5.76 17.12
CA LEU A 9 3.47 -4.78 16.27
C LEU A 9 3.73 -5.06 14.78
N GLN A 10 4.96 -5.37 14.42
CA GLN A 10 5.31 -5.70 13.04
C GLN A 10 4.59 -6.97 12.56
N ILE A 11 4.53 -8.01 13.39
CA ILE A 11 3.80 -9.24 13.05
C ILE A 11 2.31 -8.96 12.85
N VAL A 12 1.70 -8.19 13.75
CA VAL A 12 0.28 -7.82 13.66
C VAL A 12 0.01 -7.02 12.37
N MET A 13 0.87 -6.07 12.02
CA MET A 13 0.74 -5.31 10.77
C MET A 13 0.80 -6.22 9.54
N PHE A 14 1.77 -7.15 9.50
CA PHE A 14 1.86 -8.12 8.42
C PHE A 14 0.62 -9.01 8.33
N PHE A 15 0.09 -9.44 9.47
CA PHE A 15 -1.13 -10.23 9.52
C PHE A 15 -2.34 -9.48 8.96
N ILE A 16 -2.52 -8.21 9.36
CA ILE A 16 -3.62 -7.36 8.89
C ILE A 16 -3.52 -7.13 7.37
N ILE A 17 -2.33 -6.81 6.86
CA ILE A 17 -2.12 -6.58 5.42
C ILE A 17 -2.47 -7.85 4.62
N ASN A 18 -1.99 -9.01 5.07
CA ASN A 18 -2.30 -10.28 4.42
C ASN A 18 -3.78 -10.66 4.52
N ALA A 19 -4.45 -10.33 5.62
CA ALA A 19 -5.88 -10.56 5.79
C ALA A 19 -6.70 -9.71 4.81
N ILE A 20 -6.38 -8.42 4.67
CA ILE A 20 -7.03 -7.53 3.70
C ILE A 20 -6.83 -8.06 2.27
N MET A 21 -5.62 -8.51 1.95
CA MET A 21 -5.32 -9.08 0.65
C MET A 21 -6.09 -10.38 0.39
N GLY A 22 -6.23 -11.23 1.40
CA GLY A 22 -7.03 -12.46 1.34
C GLY A 22 -8.51 -12.17 1.08
N ILE A 23 -9.07 -11.16 1.75
CA ILE A 23 -10.46 -10.71 1.52
C ILE A 23 -10.63 -10.19 0.08
N SER A 24 -9.68 -9.40 -0.44
CA SER A 24 -9.70 -8.90 -1.81
C SER A 24 -9.73 -10.04 -2.83
N ILE A 25 -8.90 -11.05 -2.65
CA ILE A 25 -8.86 -12.25 -3.51
C ILE A 25 -10.18 -13.02 -3.39
N TYR A 26 -10.75 -13.16 -2.18
CA TYR A 26 -12.03 -13.82 -1.97
C TYR A 26 -13.16 -13.16 -2.74
N PHE A 27 -13.26 -11.82 -2.73
CA PHE A 27 -14.27 -11.10 -3.51
C PHE A 27 -14.14 -11.34 -5.01
N THR A 28 -12.92 -11.41 -5.52
CA THR A 28 -12.64 -11.68 -6.93
C THR A 28 -13.06 -13.10 -7.30
N LEU A 29 -12.76 -14.08 -6.45
CA LEU A 29 -13.19 -15.48 -6.63
C LEU A 29 -14.70 -15.64 -6.52
N ALA A 30 -15.35 -14.93 -5.58
CA ALA A 30 -16.80 -14.96 -5.41
C ALA A 30 -17.53 -14.37 -6.64
N SER A 31 -16.89 -13.46 -7.37
CA SER A 31 -17.37 -12.93 -8.65
C SER A 31 -17.18 -13.90 -9.82
N GLY A 32 -16.66 -15.12 -9.57
CA GLY A 32 -16.39 -16.11 -10.61
C GLY A 32 -15.14 -15.82 -11.46
N GLN A 33 -14.32 -14.86 -11.06
CA GLN A 33 -13.10 -14.49 -11.76
C GLN A 33 -11.87 -14.99 -10.97
N LEU A 34 -11.05 -15.80 -11.61
CA LEU A 34 -9.82 -16.31 -11.02
C LEU A 34 -8.67 -15.35 -11.35
N SER A 35 -8.59 -14.25 -10.58
CA SER A 35 -7.55 -13.23 -10.76
C SER A 35 -6.53 -13.30 -9.63
N LEU A 36 -5.26 -13.37 -9.98
CA LEU A 36 -4.11 -13.37 -9.06
C LEU A 36 -3.32 -12.04 -9.11
N GLY A 37 -3.89 -11.00 -9.73
CA GLY A 37 -3.24 -9.70 -9.93
C GLY A 37 -3.25 -8.77 -8.71
N ALA A 38 -3.90 -9.13 -7.61
CA ALA A 38 -4.05 -8.27 -6.44
C ALA A 38 -2.70 -7.75 -5.90
N ALA A 39 -1.68 -8.60 -5.88
CA ALA A 39 -0.33 -8.21 -5.45
C ALA A 39 0.31 -7.16 -6.36
N GLY A 40 0.09 -7.24 -7.68
CA GLY A 40 0.57 -6.24 -8.63
C GLY A 40 -0.05 -4.87 -8.40
N PHE A 41 -1.37 -4.81 -8.24
CA PHE A 41 -2.07 -3.55 -7.96
C PHE A 41 -1.69 -2.96 -6.60
N MET A 42 -1.51 -3.80 -5.58
CA MET A 42 -1.03 -3.39 -4.27
C MET A 42 0.38 -2.79 -4.37
N SER A 43 1.27 -3.39 -5.15
CA SER A 43 2.62 -2.87 -5.39
C SER A 43 2.60 -1.49 -6.05
N VAL A 44 1.78 -1.31 -7.10
CA VAL A 44 1.63 0.00 -7.76
C VAL A 44 1.18 1.06 -6.78
N GLY A 45 0.13 0.79 -6.00
CA GLY A 45 -0.39 1.74 -5.01
C GLY A 45 0.64 2.08 -3.93
N ALA A 46 1.33 1.08 -3.41
CA ALA A 46 2.34 1.25 -2.36
C ALA A 46 3.54 2.08 -2.84
N TYR A 47 4.09 1.79 -4.02
CA TYR A 47 5.23 2.53 -4.56
C TYR A 47 4.86 3.97 -4.92
N VAL A 48 3.71 4.21 -5.55
CA VAL A 48 3.25 5.56 -5.87
C VAL A 48 3.01 6.36 -4.60
N GLY A 49 2.33 5.80 -3.60
CA GLY A 49 2.09 6.45 -2.33
C GLY A 49 3.39 6.79 -1.59
N ALA A 50 4.32 5.84 -1.52
CA ALA A 50 5.62 6.04 -0.89
C ALA A 50 6.47 7.11 -1.61
N MET A 51 6.46 7.12 -2.95
CA MET A 51 7.17 8.14 -3.73
C MET A 51 6.62 9.54 -3.50
N LEU A 52 5.29 9.69 -3.41
CA LEU A 52 4.68 10.97 -3.12
C LEU A 52 5.07 11.48 -1.73
N SER A 53 5.03 10.62 -0.73
CA SER A 53 5.44 11.01 0.63
C SER A 53 6.92 11.37 0.72
N LEU A 54 7.80 10.65 0.02
CA LEU A 54 9.25 10.89 0.08
C LEU A 54 9.74 12.06 -0.77
N LYS A 55 9.17 12.24 -1.98
CA LYS A 55 9.67 13.23 -2.96
C LYS A 55 8.85 14.51 -3.02
N ALA A 56 7.55 14.42 -2.77
CA ALA A 56 6.66 15.58 -2.79
C ALA A 56 6.38 16.12 -1.37
N GLU A 57 6.98 15.50 -0.33
CA GLU A 57 6.78 15.88 1.09
C GLU A 57 5.29 15.97 1.47
N LEU A 58 4.46 15.19 0.77
CA LEU A 58 3.02 15.16 1.03
C LEU A 58 2.70 14.26 2.22
N PRO A 59 1.65 14.61 2.97
CA PRO A 59 1.17 13.77 4.06
C PRO A 59 0.95 12.33 3.60
N ILE A 60 1.34 11.36 4.41
CA ILE A 60 1.21 9.93 4.07
C ILE A 60 -0.23 9.54 3.73
N VAL A 61 -1.21 10.21 4.35
CA VAL A 61 -2.64 9.99 4.07
C VAL A 61 -2.98 10.36 2.63
N VAL A 62 -2.45 11.50 2.13
CA VAL A 62 -2.62 11.93 0.74
C VAL A 62 -1.90 10.96 -0.20
N GLY A 63 -0.69 10.51 0.18
CA GLY A 63 0.05 9.49 -0.56
C GLY A 63 -0.75 8.19 -0.73
N ILE A 64 -1.41 7.72 0.32
CA ILE A 64 -2.26 6.52 0.29
C ILE A 64 -3.45 6.72 -0.65
N LEU A 65 -4.15 7.85 -0.57
CA LEU A 65 -5.30 8.15 -1.42
C LEU A 65 -4.91 8.23 -2.90
N VAL A 66 -3.85 8.96 -3.21
CA VAL A 66 -3.36 9.08 -4.59
C VAL A 66 -2.81 7.75 -5.11
N GLY A 67 -2.07 7.00 -4.28
CA GLY A 67 -1.61 5.66 -4.61
C GLY A 67 -2.76 4.71 -4.94
N GLY A 68 -3.85 4.76 -4.16
CA GLY A 68 -5.07 4.00 -4.41
C GLY A 68 -5.76 4.41 -5.72
N LEU A 69 -5.84 5.71 -6.01
CA LEU A 69 -6.40 6.22 -7.27
C LEU A 69 -5.57 5.75 -8.48
N VAL A 70 -4.26 5.85 -8.42
CA VAL A 70 -3.37 5.39 -9.51
C VAL A 70 -3.50 3.88 -9.69
N ALA A 71 -3.49 3.10 -8.60
CA ALA A 71 -3.69 1.65 -8.68
C ALA A 71 -5.03 1.28 -9.30
N SER A 72 -6.12 2.00 -8.96
CA SER A 72 -7.44 1.77 -9.55
C SER A 72 -7.48 2.09 -11.05
N LEU A 73 -6.79 3.14 -11.48
CA LEU A 73 -6.68 3.53 -12.88
C LEU A 73 -5.92 2.47 -13.69
N VAL A 74 -4.80 1.98 -13.17
CA VAL A 74 -4.05 0.86 -13.74
C VAL A 74 -4.91 -0.40 -13.79
N ALA A 75 -5.70 -0.67 -12.75
CA ALA A 75 -6.61 -1.81 -12.70
C ALA A 75 -7.69 -1.74 -13.79
N VAL A 76 -8.23 -0.56 -14.09
CA VAL A 76 -9.18 -0.37 -15.20
C VAL A 76 -8.51 -0.62 -16.54
N ILE A 77 -7.33 -0.04 -16.79
CA ILE A 77 -6.60 -0.19 -18.05
C ILE A 77 -6.28 -1.66 -18.34
N ILE A 78 -5.83 -2.40 -17.35
CA ILE A 78 -5.46 -3.81 -17.49
C ILE A 78 -6.68 -4.71 -17.38
N GLY A 79 -7.64 -4.36 -16.56
CA GLY A 79 -8.88 -5.08 -16.36
C GLY A 79 -9.71 -5.20 -17.64
N LEU A 80 -9.85 -4.12 -18.40
CA LEU A 80 -10.63 -4.12 -19.63
C LEU A 80 -10.26 -5.23 -20.62
N PRO A 81 -8.97 -5.43 -21.01
CA PRO A 81 -8.60 -6.55 -21.87
C PRO A 81 -8.65 -7.90 -21.17
N THR A 82 -8.35 -7.96 -19.86
CA THR A 82 -8.28 -9.23 -19.13
C THR A 82 -9.66 -9.80 -18.81
N THR A 83 -10.72 -8.98 -18.72
CA THR A 83 -12.11 -9.45 -18.54
C THR A 83 -12.62 -10.32 -19.69
N ARG A 84 -11.97 -10.26 -20.85
CA ARG A 84 -12.28 -11.15 -21.99
C ARG A 84 -11.73 -12.57 -21.80
N LEU A 85 -10.79 -12.74 -20.90
CA LEU A 85 -10.18 -14.04 -20.56
C LEU A 85 -11.03 -14.75 -19.52
N LYS A 86 -11.16 -16.07 -19.62
CA LYS A 86 -11.95 -16.88 -18.69
C LYS A 86 -11.08 -17.97 -18.02
N GLY A 87 -11.42 -18.26 -16.77
CA GLY A 87 -10.82 -19.36 -16.03
C GLY A 87 -9.32 -19.23 -15.85
N LEU A 88 -8.59 -20.28 -16.19
CA LEU A 88 -7.14 -20.37 -15.96
C LEU A 88 -6.33 -19.35 -16.76
N TYR A 89 -6.78 -18.95 -17.95
CA TYR A 89 -6.10 -17.94 -18.75
C TYR A 89 -6.09 -16.57 -18.09
N LEU A 90 -7.17 -16.21 -17.38
CA LEU A 90 -7.24 -14.99 -16.60
C LEU A 90 -6.23 -15.04 -15.44
N ALA A 91 -6.14 -16.17 -14.74
CA ALA A 91 -5.20 -16.35 -13.64
C ALA A 91 -3.74 -16.19 -14.09
N ILE A 92 -3.37 -16.84 -15.18
CA ILE A 92 -1.99 -16.77 -15.74
C ILE A 92 -1.67 -15.34 -16.19
N SER A 93 -2.60 -14.68 -16.89
CA SER A 93 -2.41 -13.32 -17.38
C SER A 93 -2.23 -12.33 -16.23
N THR A 94 -3.03 -12.42 -15.18
CA THR A 94 -2.96 -11.53 -14.02
C THR A 94 -1.73 -11.80 -13.14
N LEU A 95 -1.27 -13.04 -13.08
CA LEU A 95 -0.03 -13.39 -12.41
C LEU A 95 1.17 -12.83 -13.19
N GLY A 96 1.17 -12.97 -14.53
CA GLY A 96 2.18 -12.38 -15.39
C GLY A 96 2.24 -10.85 -15.27
N PHE A 97 1.08 -10.19 -15.16
CA PHE A 97 1.02 -8.76 -14.87
C PHE A 97 1.71 -8.41 -13.54
N GLY A 98 1.44 -9.16 -12.47
CA GLY A 98 2.10 -8.94 -11.18
C GLY A 98 3.62 -9.04 -11.28
N GLU A 99 4.15 -10.01 -12.05
CA GLU A 99 5.58 -10.16 -12.26
C GLU A 99 6.17 -9.02 -13.12
N VAL A 100 5.47 -8.57 -14.14
CA VAL A 100 5.89 -7.41 -14.96
C VAL A 100 5.99 -6.16 -14.07
N VAL A 101 5.00 -5.88 -13.23
CA VAL A 101 5.02 -4.76 -12.30
C VAL A 101 6.22 -4.87 -11.35
N ARG A 102 6.48 -6.04 -10.80
CA ARG A 102 7.62 -6.30 -9.94
C ARG A 102 8.95 -6.01 -10.65
N VAL A 103 9.13 -6.51 -11.85
CA VAL A 103 10.35 -6.29 -12.64
C VAL A 103 10.53 -4.81 -12.98
N ILE A 104 9.45 -4.10 -13.31
CA ILE A 104 9.51 -2.65 -13.56
C ILE A 104 10.04 -1.93 -12.32
N PHE A 105 9.45 -2.14 -11.15
CA PHE A 105 9.89 -1.46 -9.92
C PHE A 105 11.30 -1.85 -9.48
N LEU A 106 11.76 -3.06 -9.76
CA LEU A 106 13.14 -3.47 -9.48
C LEU A 106 14.18 -2.82 -10.39
N ASN A 107 13.78 -2.36 -11.58
CA ASN A 107 14.70 -1.76 -12.56
C ASN A 107 14.56 -0.24 -12.68
N LEU A 108 13.61 0.38 -12.00
CA LEU A 108 13.46 1.83 -11.99
C LEU A 108 14.45 2.47 -11.00
N ASP A 109 15.29 3.38 -11.48
CA ASP A 109 16.21 4.16 -10.64
C ASP A 109 15.46 5.03 -9.61
N VAL A 110 14.23 5.44 -9.94
CA VAL A 110 13.38 6.27 -9.08
C VAL A 110 12.95 5.56 -7.80
N THR A 111 12.89 4.22 -7.82
CA THR A 111 12.54 3.37 -6.68
C THR A 111 13.77 2.83 -5.94
N ASN A 112 14.99 3.26 -6.28
CA ASN A 112 16.26 2.65 -5.84
C ASN A 112 16.39 1.16 -6.22
N GLY A 113 15.63 0.71 -7.21
CA GLY A 113 15.70 -0.66 -7.71
C GLY A 113 15.52 -1.72 -6.63
N ALA A 114 16.47 -2.63 -6.51
CA ALA A 114 16.43 -3.73 -5.54
C ALA A 114 16.61 -3.30 -4.08
N LEU A 115 17.12 -2.08 -3.79
CA LEU A 115 17.28 -1.55 -2.45
C LEU A 115 15.95 -1.06 -1.87
N GLY A 116 14.98 -0.73 -2.73
CA GLY A 116 13.68 -0.23 -2.33
C GLY A 116 13.70 1.20 -1.77
N LEU A 117 12.53 1.67 -1.37
CA LEU A 117 12.36 2.99 -0.75
C LEU A 117 12.54 2.88 0.77
N SER A 118 13.50 3.63 1.31
CA SER A 118 13.75 3.75 2.74
C SER A 118 13.49 5.17 3.22
N GLY A 119 13.22 5.33 4.53
CA GLY A 119 12.99 6.65 5.13
C GLY A 119 11.55 7.17 4.97
N ILE A 120 10.57 6.29 4.74
CA ILE A 120 9.16 6.67 4.71
C ILE A 120 8.76 7.12 6.12
N PRO A 121 8.21 8.35 6.30
CA PRO A 121 7.78 8.82 7.60
C PRO A 121 6.70 7.90 8.19
N SER A 122 6.80 7.62 9.47
CA SER A 122 5.78 6.80 10.14
C SER A 122 4.52 7.62 10.41
N ILE A 123 3.35 6.99 10.28
CA ILE A 123 2.05 7.62 10.55
C ILE A 123 1.99 8.33 11.92
N PRO A 124 2.53 7.75 13.03
CA PRO A 124 2.55 8.44 14.31
C PRO A 124 3.35 9.75 14.30
N GLN A 125 4.47 9.81 13.59
CA GLN A 125 5.30 11.02 13.50
C GLN A 125 4.58 12.13 12.73
N GLU A 126 3.89 11.80 11.65
CA GLU A 126 3.09 12.79 10.93
C GLU A 126 1.89 13.27 11.76
N LEU A 127 1.17 12.37 12.41
CA LEU A 127 0.04 12.74 13.25
C LEU A 127 0.46 13.65 14.42
N THR A 128 1.61 13.39 15.03
CA THR A 128 2.15 14.28 16.07
C THR A 128 2.50 15.64 15.51
N ASN A 129 3.15 15.73 14.35
CA ASN A 129 3.46 17.00 13.71
C ASN A 129 2.20 17.81 13.40
N TYR A 130 1.15 17.18 12.85
CA TYR A 130 -0.14 17.84 12.62
C TYR A 130 -0.84 18.23 13.92
N ALA A 131 -0.76 17.41 14.95
CA ALA A 131 -1.32 17.74 16.27
C ALA A 131 -0.66 18.99 16.86
N TYR A 132 0.63 19.15 16.73
CA TYR A 132 1.36 20.37 17.13
C TYR A 132 0.98 21.58 16.27
N GLU A 133 0.81 21.41 14.96
CA GLU A 133 0.47 22.49 14.04
C GLU A 133 -0.96 23.01 14.26
N PHE A 134 -1.89 22.14 14.65
CA PHE A 134 -3.28 22.51 14.97
C PHE A 134 -3.53 22.90 16.43
N ASP A 135 -2.48 23.00 17.25
CA ASP A 135 -2.59 23.32 18.69
C ASP A 135 -3.62 22.45 19.44
N MET A 136 -3.71 21.19 19.04
CA MET A 136 -4.65 20.23 19.64
C MET A 136 -4.24 19.85 21.07
N ASP A 137 -3.02 20.14 21.50
CA ASP A 137 -2.57 19.93 22.88
C ASP A 137 -3.39 20.76 23.89
N GLY A 138 -3.85 21.94 23.50
CA GLY A 138 -4.74 22.78 24.29
C GLY A 138 -6.18 22.27 24.36
N LEU A 139 -6.63 21.53 23.36
CA LEU A 139 -8.04 21.10 23.24
C LEU A 139 -8.32 19.75 23.92
N MET A 140 -7.33 18.87 24.03
CA MET A 140 -7.51 17.54 24.60
C MET A 140 -6.85 17.31 25.97
N GLY A 141 -6.12 18.29 26.50
CA GLY A 141 -5.49 18.17 27.82
C GLY A 141 -4.52 16.99 27.95
N LEU A 142 -4.01 16.51 26.82
CA LEU A 142 -3.01 15.46 26.77
C LEU A 142 -1.65 16.12 26.91
N ASP A 143 -1.26 16.36 28.17
CA ASP A 143 0.12 16.69 28.48
C ASP A 143 1.05 15.71 27.79
N ALA A 144 2.06 16.25 27.14
CA ALA A 144 3.08 15.48 26.44
C ALA A 144 3.53 14.30 27.29
N VAL A 145 3.05 13.13 26.93
CA VAL A 145 3.58 11.89 27.49
C VAL A 145 4.95 11.71 26.87
N THR A 146 5.95 12.16 27.60
CA THR A 146 7.35 11.89 27.31
C THR A 146 7.56 10.38 27.32
N TRP A 147 7.79 9.82 26.14
CA TRP A 147 8.27 8.44 25.94
C TRP A 147 9.77 8.43 25.74
#